data_7e7331493d50e4f31b082276b7b62e94
#
_entry.id   7e7331493d50e4f31b082276b7b62e94
#
_cell.length_a   1.000
_cell.length_b   1.000
_cell.length_c   1.000
_cell.angle_alpha   90.00
_cell.angle_beta   90.00
_cell.angle_gamma   90.00
#
_symmetry.space_group_name_H-M   'P 1'
#
loop_
_entity.id
_entity.type
_entity.pdbx_description
1 polymer ?
#
loop_
_entity_poly.entity_id
_entity_poly.type
_entity_poly.pdbx_seq_one_letter_code
_entity_poly.pdbx_strand_id
1 'polypeptide(L)'
;MDYLKKYITLLFLIINLVSFSILGQNNVCFDIEPNPNQNDDALGLFDKYVNVLNCIEIYAVSSISDEKVLHAASIAAELLDNDEDGFVDDPIIESVLSNTITVMPIFNSENSNLIDQFFDHYDGCAGAILFRGEIDPSQPG
;
A
#
# COMPACT_ATOMS: atom_id res chain seq x y z
N MET A 1 -56.21 -3.01 16.69
CA MET A 1 -55.02 -2.52 17.41
C MET A 1 -53.77 -3.42 17.21
N ASP A 2 -53.94 -4.70 16.89
CA ASP A 2 -52.84 -5.66 16.71
C ASP A 2 -52.05 -5.52 15.40
N TYR A 3 -52.75 -5.15 14.31
CA TYR A 3 -52.06 -4.96 13.02
C TYR A 3 -51.06 -3.82 13.04
N LEU A 4 -51.36 -2.70 13.69
CA LEU A 4 -50.48 -1.56 13.78
C LEU A 4 -49.18 -1.88 14.55
N LYS A 5 -49.29 -2.66 15.65
CA LYS A 5 -48.14 -3.16 16.41
C LYS A 5 -47.24 -4.07 15.56
N LYS A 6 -47.85 -4.93 14.75
CA LYS A 6 -47.15 -5.87 13.88
C LYS A 6 -46.37 -5.16 12.78
N TYR A 7 -46.91 -4.09 12.19
CA TYR A 7 -46.20 -3.26 11.19
C TYR A 7 -45.07 -2.43 11.82
N ILE A 8 -45.25 -1.91 13.03
CA ILE A 8 -44.22 -1.16 13.75
C ILE A 8 -43.05 -2.10 14.09
N THR A 9 -43.32 -3.33 14.55
CA THR A 9 -42.28 -4.31 14.87
C THR A 9 -41.52 -4.73 13.63
N LEU A 10 -42.22 -4.93 12.49
CA LEU A 10 -41.59 -5.30 11.21
C LEU A 10 -40.72 -4.15 10.67
N LEU A 11 -41.17 -2.90 10.80
CA LEU A 11 -40.42 -1.70 10.40
C LEU A 11 -39.15 -1.54 11.24
N PHE A 12 -39.22 -1.78 12.56
CA PHE A 12 -38.05 -1.77 13.44
C PHE A 12 -37.04 -2.88 13.09
N LEU A 13 -37.50 -4.06 12.67
CA LEU A 13 -36.64 -5.16 12.26
C LEU A 13 -35.91 -4.84 10.97
N ILE A 14 -36.58 -4.20 10.01
CA ILE A 14 -36.00 -3.80 8.72
C ILE A 14 -34.97 -2.68 8.91
N ILE A 15 -35.23 -1.72 9.80
CA ILE A 15 -34.28 -0.63 10.09
C ILE A 15 -32.98 -1.16 10.73
N ASN A 16 -33.06 -2.19 11.57
CA ASN A 16 -31.87 -2.81 12.15
C ASN A 16 -31.06 -3.65 11.15
N LEU A 17 -31.70 -4.19 10.09
CA LEU A 17 -31.01 -4.93 9.03
C LEU A 17 -30.26 -4.01 8.05
N VAL A 18 -30.69 -2.76 7.92
CA VAL A 18 -30.03 -1.78 7.02
C VAL A 18 -28.84 -1.07 7.69
N SER A 19 -28.74 -1.12 9.01
CA SER A 19 -27.69 -0.42 9.78
C SER A 19 -26.36 -1.20 9.85
N PHE A 20 -26.23 -2.36 9.20
CA PHE A 20 -25.03 -3.20 9.32
C PHE A 20 -24.08 -3.13 8.11
N SER A 21 -24.23 -2.15 7.25
CA SER A 21 -23.41 -2.06 6.03
C SER A 21 -22.68 -0.72 5.88
N ILE A 22 -22.35 -0.04 6.98
CA ILE A 22 -21.43 1.10 6.98
C ILE A 22 -20.35 0.83 8.04
N LEU A 23 -19.66 -0.28 7.94
CA LEU A 23 -18.28 -0.35 8.33
C LEU A 23 -17.55 0.25 7.11
N GLY A 24 -17.10 1.50 7.26
CA GLY A 24 -16.32 2.16 6.24
C GLY A 24 -15.11 1.28 5.96
N GLN A 25 -14.92 0.87 4.71
CA GLN A 25 -13.62 0.53 4.22
C GLN A 25 -12.77 1.77 4.49
N ASN A 26 -11.84 1.66 5.42
CA ASN A 26 -10.75 2.60 5.52
C ASN A 26 -9.89 2.31 4.29
N ASN A 27 -10.24 2.91 3.15
CA ASN A 27 -9.32 2.94 2.02
C ASN A 27 -8.06 3.63 2.55
N VAL A 28 -7.02 2.88 2.76
CA VAL A 28 -5.70 3.43 3.06
C VAL A 28 -5.30 4.20 1.81
N CYS A 29 -5.51 5.52 1.84
CA CYS A 29 -5.05 6.39 0.77
C CYS A 29 -3.57 6.65 1.00
N PHE A 30 -2.72 6.18 0.09
CA PHE A 30 -1.30 6.50 0.11
C PHE A 30 -1.07 7.82 -0.60
N ASP A 31 -0.18 8.64 -0.02
CA ASP A 31 0.32 9.85 -0.66
C ASP A 31 1.75 9.60 -1.18
N ILE A 32 2.04 10.12 -2.37
CA ILE A 32 3.41 10.14 -2.88
C ILE A 32 4.10 11.36 -2.27
N GLU A 33 5.14 11.09 -1.51
CA GLU A 33 5.96 12.11 -0.87
C GLU A 33 7.28 12.33 -1.65
N PRO A 34 7.91 13.49 -1.50
CA PRO A 34 9.30 13.67 -1.91
C PRO A 34 10.19 12.69 -1.14
N ASN A 35 11.16 12.10 -1.83
CA ASN A 35 12.09 11.17 -1.23
C ASN A 35 12.79 11.79 0.00
N PRO A 36 12.65 11.21 1.20
CA PRO A 36 13.27 11.74 2.41
C PRO A 36 14.78 11.50 2.46
N ASN A 37 15.29 10.56 1.65
CA ASN A 37 16.68 10.10 1.64
C ASN A 37 17.47 10.61 0.41
N GLN A 38 17.20 11.84 -0.06
CA GLN A 38 17.84 12.41 -1.26
C GLN A 38 19.36 12.52 -1.20
N ASN A 39 19.97 12.48 -0.01
CA ASN A 39 21.42 12.55 0.18
C ASN A 39 22.08 11.18 0.37
N ASP A 40 21.30 10.11 0.33
CA ASP A 40 21.80 8.72 0.38
C ASP A 40 22.31 8.30 -1.01
N ASP A 41 23.40 7.55 -1.06
CA ASP A 41 24.04 7.17 -2.32
C ASP A 41 23.19 6.17 -3.14
N ALA A 42 22.37 5.35 -2.48
CA ALA A 42 21.46 4.39 -3.11
C ALA A 42 20.04 4.95 -3.25
N LEU A 43 19.44 5.37 -2.13
CA LEU A 43 18.04 5.82 -2.10
C LEU A 43 17.87 7.20 -2.76
N GLY A 44 18.92 8.01 -2.80
CA GLY A 44 18.92 9.31 -3.50
C GLY A 44 18.76 9.20 -5.03
N LEU A 45 18.84 8.00 -5.60
CA LEU A 45 18.57 7.76 -7.03
C LEU A 45 17.08 7.90 -7.41
N PHE A 46 16.20 7.96 -6.42
CA PHE A 46 14.76 8.01 -6.61
C PHE A 46 14.18 9.37 -6.25
N ASP A 47 13.07 9.73 -6.89
CA ASP A 47 12.41 11.04 -6.68
C ASP A 47 11.15 10.91 -5.83
N LYS A 48 10.48 9.74 -5.88
CA LYS A 48 9.19 9.48 -5.26
C LYS A 48 9.32 8.45 -4.15
N TYR A 49 8.52 8.66 -3.11
CA TYR A 49 8.51 7.82 -1.92
C TYR A 49 7.07 7.56 -1.47
N VAL A 50 6.79 6.34 -1.03
CA VAL A 50 5.56 5.97 -0.33
C VAL A 50 5.90 5.06 0.84
N ASN A 51 5.40 5.38 2.02
CA ASN A 51 5.45 4.48 3.18
C ASN A 51 4.19 3.64 3.23
N VAL A 52 4.34 2.32 3.26
CA VAL A 52 3.24 1.36 3.33
C VAL A 52 3.22 0.74 4.72
N LEU A 53 2.24 1.13 5.53
CA LEU A 53 1.97 0.60 6.88
C LEU A 53 3.20 0.56 7.82
N ASN A 54 4.16 1.44 7.63
CA ASN A 54 5.46 1.48 8.34
C ASN A 54 6.28 0.18 8.23
N CYS A 55 6.00 -0.65 7.24
CA CYS A 55 6.65 -1.94 7.00
C CYS A 55 7.44 -1.98 5.70
N ILE A 56 6.92 -1.33 4.65
CA ILE A 56 7.54 -1.31 3.33
C ILE A 56 7.68 0.13 2.87
N GLU A 57 8.84 0.47 2.33
CA GLU A 57 9.11 1.75 1.69
C GLU A 57 9.26 1.56 0.18
N ILE A 58 8.39 2.20 -0.58
CA ILE A 58 8.46 2.19 -2.05
C ILE A 58 9.20 3.43 -2.52
N TYR A 59 10.23 3.21 -3.32
CA TYR A 59 11.01 4.26 -3.97
C TYR A 59 10.87 4.15 -5.49
N ALA A 60 10.53 5.23 -6.18
CA ALA A 60 10.37 5.21 -7.63
C ALA A 60 11.13 6.37 -8.31
N VAL A 61 11.69 6.08 -9.49
CA VAL A 61 12.30 7.12 -10.33
C VAL A 61 11.21 8.04 -10.88
N SER A 62 11.55 9.31 -11.18
CA SER A 62 10.61 10.36 -11.62
C SER A 62 9.71 9.97 -12.81
N SER A 63 10.21 9.12 -13.69
CA SER A 63 9.52 8.71 -14.91
C SER A 63 8.43 7.63 -14.70
N ILE A 64 8.28 7.08 -13.49
CA ILE A 64 7.16 6.21 -13.14
C ILE A 64 5.94 7.10 -12.84
N SER A 65 4.79 6.82 -13.43
CA SER A 65 3.56 7.59 -13.15
C SER A 65 3.09 7.37 -11.70
N ASP A 66 2.47 8.39 -11.14
CA ASP A 66 1.95 8.34 -9.77
C ASP A 66 0.93 7.20 -9.60
N GLU A 67 0.10 6.97 -10.60
CA GLU A 67 -0.86 5.88 -10.65
C GLU A 67 -0.18 4.50 -10.44
N LYS A 68 0.96 4.26 -11.08
CA LYS A 68 1.70 3.00 -10.92
C LYS A 68 2.33 2.87 -9.53
N VAL A 69 2.86 3.96 -9.00
CA VAL A 69 3.45 3.98 -7.65
C VAL A 69 2.37 3.68 -6.60
N LEU A 70 1.22 4.34 -6.70
CA LEU A 70 0.10 4.14 -5.79
C LEU A 70 -0.50 2.74 -5.92
N HIS A 71 -0.58 2.20 -7.14
CA HIS A 71 -1.03 0.82 -7.36
C HIS A 71 -0.09 -0.19 -6.71
N ALA A 72 1.22 -0.03 -6.85
CA ALA A 72 2.20 -0.88 -6.16
C ALA A 72 2.08 -0.78 -4.63
N ALA A 73 1.81 0.42 -4.10
CA ALA A 73 1.59 0.63 -2.67
C ALA A 73 0.32 -0.08 -2.18
N SER A 74 -0.76 -0.04 -2.96
CA SER A 74 -2.02 -0.73 -2.63
C SER A 74 -1.83 -2.24 -2.58
N ILE A 75 -1.15 -2.83 -3.58
CA ILE A 75 -0.85 -4.27 -3.59
C ILE A 75 0.03 -4.65 -2.40
N ALA A 76 1.05 -3.84 -2.08
CA ALA A 76 1.91 -4.11 -0.93
C ALA A 76 1.14 -4.03 0.39
N ALA A 77 0.16 -3.12 0.51
CA ALA A 77 -0.72 -3.05 1.67
C ALA A 77 -1.63 -4.27 1.78
N GLU A 78 -2.28 -4.70 0.70
CA GLU A 78 -3.15 -5.89 0.70
C GLU A 78 -2.42 -7.18 1.11
N LEU A 79 -1.12 -7.27 0.84
CA LEU A 79 -0.30 -8.41 1.31
C LEU A 79 -0.06 -8.39 2.82
N LEU A 80 -0.18 -7.24 3.47
CA LEU A 80 0.07 -7.05 4.90
C LEU A 80 -1.23 -6.94 5.70
N ASP A 81 -2.28 -6.43 5.10
CA ASP A 81 -3.58 -6.05 5.65
C ASP A 81 -4.67 -6.59 4.72
N ASN A 82 -5.04 -7.85 4.89
CA ASN A 82 -5.98 -8.56 4.00
C ASN A 82 -7.45 -8.22 4.31
N ASP A 83 -7.75 -7.71 5.50
CA ASP A 83 -9.11 -7.28 5.87
C ASP A 83 -9.34 -5.77 5.70
N GLU A 84 -8.32 -5.05 5.20
CA GLU A 84 -8.36 -3.63 4.83
C GLU A 84 -8.76 -2.70 6.00
N ASP A 85 -8.36 -3.06 7.24
CA ASP A 85 -8.65 -2.25 8.42
C ASP A 85 -7.58 -1.16 8.70
N GLY A 86 -6.48 -1.17 7.94
CA GLY A 86 -5.38 -0.21 8.02
C GLY A 86 -4.27 -0.63 8.99
N PHE A 87 -4.30 -1.87 9.47
CA PHE A 87 -3.27 -2.45 10.33
C PHE A 87 -2.73 -3.73 9.70
N VAL A 88 -1.49 -4.07 10.02
CA VAL A 88 -0.89 -5.33 9.57
C VAL A 88 -1.52 -6.50 10.34
N ASP A 89 -2.07 -7.49 9.63
CA ASP A 89 -2.77 -8.64 10.20
C ASP A 89 -1.90 -9.52 11.11
N ASP A 90 -0.63 -9.69 10.75
CA ASP A 90 0.29 -10.51 11.52
C ASP A 90 1.28 -9.64 12.33
N PRO A 91 1.13 -9.58 13.68
CA PRO A 91 1.99 -8.74 14.52
C PRO A 91 3.45 -9.19 14.53
N ILE A 92 3.75 -10.42 14.13
CA ILE A 92 5.14 -10.89 13.99
C ILE A 92 5.75 -10.30 12.74
N ILE A 93 5.01 -10.33 11.60
CA ILE A 93 5.42 -9.70 10.35
C ILE A 93 5.59 -8.19 10.54
N GLU A 94 4.61 -7.53 11.16
CA GLU A 94 4.70 -6.11 11.50
C GLU A 94 5.97 -5.78 12.29
N SER A 95 6.23 -6.53 13.36
CA SER A 95 7.41 -6.32 14.20
C SER A 95 8.71 -6.52 13.44
N VAL A 96 8.81 -7.49 12.55
CA VAL A 96 10.02 -7.75 11.76
C VAL A 96 10.23 -6.65 10.72
N LEU A 97 9.21 -6.34 9.93
CA LEU A 97 9.32 -5.38 8.82
C LEU A 97 9.51 -3.94 9.31
N SER A 98 8.82 -3.52 10.37
CA SER A 98 8.98 -2.18 10.95
C SER A 98 10.38 -1.95 11.57
N ASN A 99 11.04 -3.01 12.01
CA ASN A 99 12.41 -2.92 12.54
C ASN A 99 13.50 -3.06 11.48
N THR A 100 13.18 -3.62 10.30
CA THR A 100 14.17 -3.92 9.26
C THR A 100 14.01 -3.06 8.03
N ILE A 101 13.00 -2.22 7.94
CA ILE A 101 12.62 -1.40 6.79
C ILE A 101 12.92 -2.08 5.46
N THR A 102 11.88 -2.62 4.84
CA THR A 102 12.01 -3.29 3.55
C THR A 102 11.77 -2.30 2.42
N VAL A 103 12.76 -2.12 1.55
CA VAL A 103 12.67 -1.22 0.40
C VAL A 103 12.20 -1.98 -0.84
N MET A 104 11.23 -1.40 -1.56
CA MET A 104 10.78 -1.87 -2.88
C MET A 104 11.06 -0.80 -3.93
N PRO A 105 12.18 -0.89 -4.66
CA PRO A 105 12.54 0.07 -5.69
C PRO A 105 11.77 -0.20 -7.00
N ILE A 106 11.32 0.88 -7.66
CA ILE A 106 10.66 0.83 -8.98
C ILE A 106 11.53 1.53 -10.02
N PHE A 107 12.01 0.77 -10.97
CA PHE A 107 12.83 1.24 -12.09
C PHE A 107 12.05 1.27 -13.41
N ASN A 108 12.58 1.98 -14.39
CA ASN A 108 11.97 2.03 -15.73
C ASN A 108 11.96 0.69 -16.46
N SER A 109 13.04 -0.07 -16.32
CA SER A 109 13.25 -1.36 -17.01
C SER A 109 14.38 -2.14 -16.36
N GLU A 110 14.45 -3.43 -16.64
CA GLU A 110 15.51 -4.34 -16.23
C GLU A 110 16.92 -3.94 -16.72
N ASN A 111 16.99 -3.15 -17.80
CA ASN A 111 18.26 -2.68 -18.38
C ASN A 111 18.65 -1.27 -17.86
N SER A 112 18.06 -0.81 -16.76
CA SER A 112 18.41 0.47 -16.17
C SER A 112 19.77 0.39 -15.49
N ASN A 113 20.69 1.30 -15.84
CA ASN A 113 21.99 1.43 -15.18
C ASN A 113 21.87 1.89 -13.70
N LEU A 114 20.68 2.35 -13.28
CA LEU A 114 20.41 2.71 -11.89
C LEU A 114 20.33 1.49 -10.98
N ILE A 115 20.07 0.29 -11.54
CA ILE A 115 19.99 -0.96 -10.76
C ILE A 115 21.35 -1.29 -10.17
N ASP A 116 22.39 -1.28 -11.01
CA ASP A 116 23.75 -1.54 -10.56
C ASP A 116 24.19 -0.49 -9.54
N GLN A 117 23.90 0.80 -9.80
CA GLN A 117 24.22 1.89 -8.86
C GLN A 117 23.50 1.73 -7.53
N PHE A 118 22.24 1.31 -7.54
CA PHE A 118 21.49 1.05 -6.33
C PHE A 118 22.13 -0.08 -5.51
N PHE A 119 22.41 -1.23 -6.11
CA PHE A 119 22.98 -2.38 -5.39
C PHE A 119 24.46 -2.21 -5.00
N ASP A 120 25.20 -1.35 -5.69
CA ASP A 120 26.57 -1.02 -5.29
C ASP A 120 26.65 -0.23 -3.98
N HIS A 121 25.56 0.46 -3.60
CA HIS A 121 25.53 1.35 -2.44
C HIS A 121 24.47 0.94 -1.38
N TYR A 122 23.48 0.11 -1.72
CA TYR A 122 22.43 -0.30 -0.79
C TYR A 122 22.77 -1.61 -0.08
N ASP A 123 22.94 -1.51 1.23
CA ASP A 123 23.27 -2.66 2.11
C ASP A 123 22.07 -3.11 2.99
N GLY A 124 20.90 -2.49 2.80
CA GLY A 124 19.68 -2.77 3.54
C GLY A 124 18.89 -3.98 2.99
N CYS A 125 17.68 -4.16 3.51
CA CYS A 125 16.76 -5.20 3.04
C CYS A 125 15.99 -4.69 1.82
N ALA A 126 16.34 -5.18 0.62
CA ALA A 126 15.54 -4.98 -0.58
C ALA A 126 14.49 -6.10 -0.69
N GLY A 127 13.22 -5.71 -0.83
CA GLY A 127 12.12 -6.61 -1.17
C GLY A 127 12.06 -6.89 -2.67
N ALA A 128 10.85 -6.90 -3.23
CA ALA A 128 10.68 -7.06 -4.67
C ALA A 128 11.22 -5.82 -5.42
N ILE A 129 11.95 -6.05 -6.51
CA ILE A 129 12.31 -5.01 -7.47
C ILE A 129 11.21 -4.98 -8.53
N LEU A 130 10.65 -3.81 -8.78
CA LEU A 130 9.57 -3.65 -9.75
C LEU A 130 10.03 -2.84 -10.96
N PHE A 131 9.47 -3.15 -12.10
CA PHE A 131 9.70 -2.42 -13.35
C PHE A 131 8.41 -1.80 -13.87
N ARG A 132 8.54 -0.62 -14.48
CA ARG A 132 7.38 0.12 -15.01
C ARG A 132 6.43 -0.73 -15.87
N GLY A 133 6.99 -1.66 -16.66
CA GLY A 133 6.21 -2.52 -17.56
C GLY A 133 5.41 -3.61 -16.88
N GLU A 134 5.74 -3.94 -15.62
CA GLU A 134 5.11 -5.02 -14.86
C GLU A 134 3.95 -4.50 -14.00
N ILE A 135 3.89 -3.20 -13.76
CA ILE A 135 2.84 -2.59 -12.94
C ILE A 135 1.67 -2.20 -13.85
N ASP A 136 0.54 -2.87 -13.70
CA ASP A 136 -0.69 -2.61 -14.46
C ASP A 136 -1.82 -2.12 -13.54
N PRO A 137 -2.04 -0.80 -13.46
CA PRO A 137 -3.10 -0.23 -12.60
C PRO A 137 -4.54 -0.60 -13.01
N SER A 138 -4.73 -1.25 -14.16
CA SER A 138 -6.04 -1.75 -14.58
C SER A 138 -6.41 -3.10 -13.96
N GLN A 139 -5.45 -3.78 -13.35
CA GLN A 139 -5.71 -5.02 -12.64
C GLN A 139 -6.09 -4.69 -11.18
N PRO A 140 -7.07 -5.40 -10.60
CA PRO A 140 -7.31 -5.30 -9.16
C PRO A 140 -6.08 -5.81 -8.41
N GLY A 141 -5.79 -5.17 -7.29
CA GLY A 141 -4.83 -5.67 -6.33
C GLY A 141 -5.36 -6.91 -5.67
#